data_35e3f2f6d2ceb9b68d15dc33a998b900
#
_entry.id   35e3f2f6d2ceb9b68d15dc33a998b900
#
_cell.length_a   1.000
_cell.length_b   1.000
_cell.length_c   1.000
_cell.angle_alpha   90.00
_cell.angle_beta   90.00
_cell.angle_gamma   90.00
#
_symmetry.space_group_name_H-M   'P 1'
#
loop_
_entity.id
_entity.type
_entity.pdbx_description
1 polymer ?
#
loop_
_entity_poly.entity_id
_entity_poly.type
_entity_poly.pdbx_seq_one_letter_code
_entity_poly.pdbx_strand_id
1 'polypeptide(L)'
;MCEKPATPKNVGPSLIRSAENARKTAKVIKSARSVFVQDYADHVNPQWVRLLRLLKMDEEYTSCEGVGLTTANGRVILDFLSGYCVHNIGHNHPYLIAELQRELGRRGPAMLQSHVPDLPGELAKRLCALAGGKVKKAFFACSGSEGVETAIKFSRAVTGRSGLLYADGAFHGLTCGALSLMGDEFWREKFGPMLSGTTAVPFNNLSALREQLATKRYAAFFVEPIQSEAGIRLPDPDYLKGAQELCTRYGTLFVLDEVQTGMYRTGRFLAAHHYGVEPDMVILAKALSGGLIPCSAVLMTDRVYEAVYDSLKRSIVHTSTFSENSMSMRAGLATLDVLAEENLGERALVMGDVLRQRLREQLAGYEMVREVRGMGLLSGIEFQAPRQVRLRLPFEAFRHIHQSMFGQIMVMRLYQDHGILTQICGNNFMVLKVAPPLTVSEEQVDKFVTAARAVVEEMHTSSSFWTEALGLVSRVIKV
;
A
#
# COMPACT_ATOMS: atom_id res chain seq x y z
N MET A 1 -54.00 -38.52 37.19
CA MET A 1 -53.18 -39.28 36.23
C MET A 1 -51.97 -38.43 35.91
N CYS A 2 -50.85 -38.81 36.49
CA CYS A 2 -49.57 -38.09 36.27
C CYS A 2 -48.85 -38.69 35.05
N GLU A 3 -48.60 -37.89 34.02
CA GLU A 3 -47.73 -38.30 32.94
C GLU A 3 -46.24 -38.09 33.34
N LYS A 4 -45.44 -39.12 33.12
CA LYS A 4 -44.00 -39.13 33.38
C LYS A 4 -43.27 -38.38 32.26
N PRO A 5 -42.15 -37.67 32.55
CA PRO A 5 -41.35 -36.97 31.54
C PRO A 5 -40.58 -37.97 30.67
N ALA A 6 -40.50 -37.66 29.36
CA ALA A 6 -39.83 -38.47 28.34
C ALA A 6 -38.29 -38.40 28.50
N THR A 7 -37.65 -39.57 28.42
CA THR A 7 -36.21 -39.74 28.41
C THR A 7 -35.58 -39.14 27.12
N PRO A 8 -34.35 -38.58 27.20
CA PRO A 8 -33.68 -37.99 26.03
C PRO A 8 -33.28 -39.09 25.02
N LYS A 9 -33.64 -38.87 23.74
CA LYS A 9 -33.30 -39.76 22.64
C LYS A 9 -31.80 -39.84 22.43
N ASN A 10 -31.26 -41.05 22.33
CA ASN A 10 -29.89 -41.38 21.95
C ASN A 10 -29.45 -40.63 20.71
N VAL A 11 -28.33 -39.89 20.83
CA VAL A 11 -27.63 -39.27 19.69
C VAL A 11 -26.95 -40.38 18.88
N GLY A 12 -27.45 -40.64 17.68
CA GLY A 12 -27.05 -41.78 16.87
C GLY A 12 -25.57 -41.79 16.44
N PRO A 13 -25.02 -42.96 16.07
CA PRO A 13 -23.61 -43.18 15.73
C PRO A 13 -23.09 -42.35 14.57
N SER A 14 -23.93 -41.77 13.70
CA SER A 14 -23.55 -40.95 12.56
C SER A 14 -23.02 -39.56 12.95
N LEU A 15 -23.53 -38.94 14.02
CA LEU A 15 -23.05 -37.64 14.51
C LEU A 15 -21.69 -37.75 15.22
N ILE A 16 -21.45 -38.87 15.91
CA ILE A 16 -20.18 -39.12 16.56
C ILE A 16 -19.06 -39.35 15.52
N ARG A 17 -19.32 -40.11 14.45
CA ARG A 17 -18.37 -40.30 13.32
C ARG A 17 -18.07 -38.99 12.57
N SER A 18 -19.04 -38.11 12.41
CA SER A 18 -18.86 -36.83 11.78
C SER A 18 -17.95 -35.90 12.62
N ALA A 19 -18.15 -35.90 13.95
CA ALA A 19 -17.32 -35.13 14.88
C ALA A 19 -15.86 -35.66 14.99
N GLU A 20 -15.68 -36.99 14.96
CA GLU A 20 -14.36 -37.61 14.92
C GLU A 20 -13.63 -37.36 13.62
N ASN A 21 -14.31 -37.41 12.48
CA ASN A 21 -13.73 -37.06 11.18
C ASN A 21 -13.35 -35.58 11.13
N ALA A 22 -14.19 -34.67 11.62
CA ALA A 22 -13.89 -33.25 11.73
C ALA A 22 -12.65 -33.00 12.64
N ARG A 23 -12.55 -33.70 13.77
CA ARG A 23 -11.37 -33.61 14.66
C ARG A 23 -10.09 -34.17 14.01
N LYS A 24 -10.19 -35.30 13.28
CA LYS A 24 -9.06 -35.86 12.52
C LYS A 24 -8.60 -34.91 11.41
N THR A 25 -9.55 -34.36 10.64
CA THR A 25 -9.27 -33.38 9.60
C THR A 25 -8.65 -32.12 10.19
N ALA A 26 -9.18 -31.58 11.28
CA ALA A 26 -8.61 -30.41 11.97
C ALA A 26 -7.18 -30.70 12.52
N LYS A 27 -6.92 -31.93 13.00
CA LYS A 27 -5.58 -32.34 13.47
C LYS A 27 -4.58 -32.49 12.31
N VAL A 28 -5.01 -32.98 11.16
CA VAL A 28 -4.19 -33.08 9.94
C VAL A 28 -3.89 -31.68 9.39
N ILE A 29 -4.89 -30.79 9.31
CA ILE A 29 -4.73 -29.41 8.88
C ILE A 29 -3.78 -28.68 9.83
N LYS A 30 -3.94 -28.81 11.15
CA LYS A 30 -3.06 -28.20 12.15
C LYS A 30 -1.61 -28.70 12.07
N SER A 31 -1.40 -29.98 11.75
CA SER A 31 -0.07 -30.54 11.57
C SER A 31 0.57 -30.07 10.26
N ALA A 32 -0.19 -29.97 9.16
CA ALA A 32 0.28 -29.43 7.89
C ALA A 32 0.66 -27.93 8.02
N ARG A 33 -0.17 -27.13 8.68
CA ARG A 33 0.10 -25.71 8.95
C ARG A 33 1.40 -25.51 9.73
N SER A 34 1.66 -26.34 10.75
CA SER A 34 2.89 -26.23 11.52
C SER A 34 4.13 -26.45 10.64
N VAL A 35 4.03 -27.31 9.63
CA VAL A 35 5.11 -27.58 8.66
C VAL A 35 5.31 -26.36 7.75
N PHE A 36 4.25 -25.81 7.13
CA PHE A 36 4.37 -24.64 6.24
C PHE A 36 4.92 -23.40 6.95
N VAL A 37 4.46 -23.11 8.17
CA VAL A 37 4.96 -21.99 8.96
C VAL A 37 6.42 -22.22 9.37
N GLN A 38 6.78 -23.48 9.65
CA GLN A 38 8.17 -23.83 9.96
C GLN A 38 9.08 -23.70 8.74
N ASP A 39 8.65 -24.20 7.56
CA ASP A 39 9.40 -24.06 6.31
C ASP A 39 9.64 -22.58 5.97
N TYR A 40 8.61 -21.71 6.15
CA TYR A 40 8.77 -20.29 5.95
C TYR A 40 9.76 -19.67 6.96
N ALA A 41 9.70 -20.09 8.22
CA ALA A 41 10.61 -19.60 9.25
C ALA A 41 12.06 -20.04 8.95
N ASP A 42 12.27 -21.29 8.52
CA ASP A 42 13.59 -21.85 8.30
C ASP A 42 14.25 -21.37 7.00
N HIS A 43 13.44 -21.06 5.96
CA HIS A 43 13.98 -20.82 4.61
C HIS A 43 13.69 -19.41 4.05
N VAL A 44 12.80 -18.61 4.69
CA VAL A 44 12.44 -17.27 4.19
C VAL A 44 12.72 -16.19 5.23
N ASN A 45 11.93 -16.10 6.31
CA ASN A 45 12.11 -15.05 7.31
C ASN A 45 11.58 -15.46 8.70
N PRO A 46 12.43 -15.94 9.60
CA PRO A 46 12.03 -16.32 10.96
C PRO A 46 11.53 -15.14 11.79
N GLN A 47 12.07 -13.92 11.57
CA GLN A 47 11.69 -12.74 12.35
C GLN A 47 10.28 -12.27 11.99
N TRP A 48 9.88 -12.42 10.72
CA TRP A 48 8.54 -12.12 10.30
C TRP A 48 7.48 -13.04 10.96
N VAL A 49 7.73 -14.34 10.94
CA VAL A 49 6.87 -15.32 11.63
C VAL A 49 6.73 -14.99 13.12
N ARG A 50 7.85 -14.64 13.75
CA ARG A 50 7.89 -14.26 15.15
C ARG A 50 7.10 -12.99 15.44
N LEU A 51 7.26 -11.95 14.61
CA LEU A 51 6.49 -10.70 14.73
C LEU A 51 5.00 -10.98 14.64
N LEU A 52 4.53 -11.71 13.63
CA LEU A 52 3.12 -12.04 13.48
C LEU A 52 2.56 -12.82 14.67
N ARG A 53 3.32 -13.79 15.22
CA ARG A 53 2.93 -14.51 16.44
C ARG A 53 2.84 -13.61 17.67
N LEU A 54 3.78 -12.67 17.81
CA LEU A 54 3.76 -11.70 18.91
C LEU A 54 2.52 -10.80 18.83
N LEU A 55 2.14 -10.39 17.64
CA LEU A 55 0.95 -9.58 17.37
C LEU A 55 -0.33 -10.44 17.31
N LYS A 56 -0.22 -11.76 17.43
CA LYS A 56 -1.33 -12.71 17.27
C LYS A 56 -2.07 -12.53 15.93
N MET A 57 -1.32 -12.27 14.88
CA MET A 57 -1.80 -12.04 13.51
C MET A 57 -1.37 -13.16 12.55
N ASP A 58 -0.91 -14.29 13.09
CA ASP A 58 -0.44 -15.46 12.34
C ASP A 58 -1.59 -16.39 11.90
N GLU A 59 -2.72 -15.82 11.51
CA GLU A 59 -3.89 -16.57 11.01
C GLU A 59 -3.61 -17.17 9.62
N GLU A 60 -4.24 -18.31 9.35
CA GLU A 60 -4.27 -18.91 8.02
C GLU A 60 -5.51 -18.45 7.26
N TYR A 61 -5.33 -17.92 6.06
CA TYR A 61 -6.41 -17.50 5.18
C TYR A 61 -6.70 -18.57 4.14
N THR A 62 -7.96 -18.95 3.98
CA THR A 62 -8.41 -19.97 3.02
C THR A 62 -9.03 -19.37 1.77
N SER A 63 -9.58 -18.16 1.87
CA SER A 63 -10.10 -17.42 0.73
C SER A 63 -10.06 -15.91 0.99
N CYS A 64 -9.93 -15.15 -0.08
CA CYS A 64 -9.97 -13.68 -0.05
C CYS A 64 -10.85 -13.22 -1.20
N GLU A 65 -11.88 -12.41 -0.92
CA GLU A 65 -12.80 -11.89 -1.92
C GLU A 65 -13.25 -10.46 -1.55
N GLY A 66 -13.19 -9.54 -2.49
CA GLY A 66 -13.56 -8.15 -2.26
C GLY A 66 -12.77 -7.52 -1.11
N VAL A 67 -13.44 -7.17 -0.02
CA VAL A 67 -12.85 -6.63 1.21
C VAL A 67 -12.62 -7.71 2.27
N GLY A 68 -13.14 -8.90 2.08
CA GLY A 68 -13.16 -9.98 3.07
C GLY A 68 -12.01 -10.96 2.93
N LEU A 69 -11.36 -11.29 4.04
CA LEU A 69 -10.33 -12.31 4.16
C LEU A 69 -10.86 -13.39 5.10
N THR A 70 -11.11 -14.60 4.58
CA THR A 70 -11.66 -15.70 5.38
C THR A 70 -10.54 -16.58 5.92
N THR A 71 -10.50 -16.74 7.23
CA THR A 71 -9.51 -17.59 7.91
C THR A 71 -9.94 -19.06 7.93
N ALA A 72 -9.00 -19.97 8.21
CA ALA A 72 -9.27 -21.41 8.28
C ALA A 72 -10.29 -21.82 9.35
N ASN A 73 -10.50 -20.99 10.37
CA ASN A 73 -11.54 -21.22 11.39
C ASN A 73 -12.90 -20.54 11.04
N GLY A 74 -13.01 -19.98 9.83
CA GLY A 74 -14.25 -19.36 9.33
C GLY A 74 -14.47 -17.92 9.76
N ARG A 75 -13.51 -17.29 10.46
CA ARG A 75 -13.59 -15.87 10.80
C ARG A 75 -13.34 -15.03 9.54
N VAL A 76 -14.13 -13.97 9.35
CA VAL A 76 -13.94 -12.99 8.29
C VAL A 76 -13.21 -11.77 8.86
N ILE A 77 -12.08 -11.44 8.27
CA ILE A 77 -11.30 -10.23 8.54
C ILE A 77 -11.57 -9.23 7.44
N LEU A 78 -11.94 -7.99 7.77
CA LEU A 78 -12.10 -6.92 6.80
C LEU A 78 -10.74 -6.27 6.52
N ASP A 79 -10.35 -6.22 5.25
CA ASP A 79 -9.09 -5.61 4.82
C ASP A 79 -9.25 -4.10 4.63
N PHE A 80 -8.70 -3.32 5.57
CA PHE A 80 -8.60 -1.86 5.49
C PHE A 80 -7.17 -1.38 5.20
N LEU A 81 -6.33 -2.27 4.63
CA LEU A 81 -4.98 -1.98 4.14
C LEU A 81 -4.86 -2.20 2.63
N SER A 82 -5.65 -3.13 2.08
CA SER A 82 -5.63 -3.57 0.66
C SER A 82 -4.22 -3.87 0.13
N GLY A 83 -3.36 -4.50 0.95
CA GLY A 83 -1.98 -4.79 0.56
C GLY A 83 -1.14 -3.52 0.29
N TYR A 84 -1.35 -2.46 1.05
CA TYR A 84 -0.76 -1.13 0.81
C TYR A 84 -1.20 -0.51 -0.53
N CYS A 85 -2.51 -0.48 -0.77
CA CYS A 85 -3.14 0.01 -2.01
C CYS A 85 -2.85 -0.84 -3.26
N VAL A 86 -2.74 -2.15 -3.10
CA VAL A 86 -2.59 -3.12 -4.19
C VAL A 86 -3.96 -3.59 -4.70
N HIS A 87 -4.88 -3.91 -3.80
CA HIS A 87 -6.18 -4.49 -4.11
C HIS A 87 -7.28 -3.41 -4.27
N ASN A 88 -7.05 -2.42 -5.15
CA ASN A 88 -8.05 -1.35 -5.36
C ASN A 88 -9.40 -1.90 -5.83
N ILE A 89 -9.42 -2.89 -6.72
CA ILE A 89 -10.65 -3.54 -7.20
C ILE A 89 -11.15 -4.67 -6.30
N GLY A 90 -10.58 -4.80 -5.07
CA GLY A 90 -10.85 -5.92 -4.18
C GLY A 90 -9.99 -7.14 -4.44
N HIS A 91 -9.99 -8.06 -3.49
CA HIS A 91 -9.29 -9.34 -3.62
C HIS A 91 -9.99 -10.23 -4.63
N ASN A 92 -9.20 -10.87 -5.51
CA ASN A 92 -9.66 -11.92 -6.44
C ASN A 92 -10.91 -11.54 -7.24
N HIS A 93 -10.89 -10.33 -7.83
CA HIS A 93 -12.04 -9.85 -8.61
C HIS A 93 -12.42 -10.85 -9.73
N PRO A 94 -13.69 -11.28 -9.84
CA PRO A 94 -14.10 -12.36 -10.74
C PRO A 94 -13.76 -12.09 -12.21
N TYR A 95 -13.98 -10.86 -12.68
CA TYR A 95 -13.65 -10.46 -14.04
C TYR A 95 -12.14 -10.57 -14.33
N LEU A 96 -11.29 -10.08 -13.40
CA LEU A 96 -9.84 -10.19 -13.53
C LEU A 96 -9.39 -11.66 -13.61
N ILE A 97 -9.92 -12.52 -12.74
CA ILE A 97 -9.62 -13.96 -12.76
C ILE A 97 -10.02 -14.59 -14.10
N ALA A 98 -11.23 -14.28 -14.61
CA ALA A 98 -11.70 -14.81 -15.88
C ALA A 98 -10.81 -14.37 -17.05
N GLU A 99 -10.38 -13.10 -17.08
CA GLU A 99 -9.49 -12.57 -18.11
C GLU A 99 -8.10 -13.25 -18.09
N LEU A 100 -7.54 -13.48 -16.90
CA LEU A 100 -6.28 -14.19 -16.75
C LEU A 100 -6.39 -15.66 -17.18
N GLN A 101 -7.49 -16.34 -16.83
CA GLN A 101 -7.76 -17.70 -17.27
C GLN A 101 -7.91 -17.76 -18.79
N ARG A 102 -8.60 -16.79 -19.40
CA ARG A 102 -8.75 -16.67 -20.85
C ARG A 102 -7.40 -16.48 -21.53
N GLU A 103 -6.54 -15.60 -20.98
CA GLU A 103 -5.20 -15.35 -21.52
C GLU A 103 -4.33 -16.61 -21.47
N LEU A 104 -4.32 -17.32 -20.35
CA LEU A 104 -3.64 -18.61 -20.23
C LEU A 104 -4.16 -19.65 -21.25
N GLY A 105 -5.48 -19.67 -21.47
CA GLY A 105 -6.13 -20.58 -22.41
C GLY A 105 -5.78 -20.30 -23.88
N ARG A 106 -5.39 -19.07 -24.22
CA ARG A 106 -4.97 -18.70 -25.60
C ARG A 106 -3.67 -19.40 -26.03
N ARG A 107 -2.80 -19.76 -25.07
CA ARG A 107 -1.48 -20.34 -25.35
C ARG A 107 -0.63 -19.51 -26.33
N GLY A 108 -0.84 -18.19 -26.29
CA GLY A 108 -0.09 -17.21 -27.07
C GLY A 108 1.33 -16.98 -26.52
N PRO A 109 2.11 -16.11 -27.18
CA PRO A 109 3.44 -15.75 -26.67
C PRO A 109 3.28 -14.99 -25.35
N ALA A 110 3.76 -15.60 -24.25
CA ALA A 110 3.70 -15.00 -22.92
C ALA A 110 4.79 -13.92 -22.77
N MET A 111 5.98 -14.22 -23.26
CA MET A 111 7.14 -13.33 -23.30
C MET A 111 8.04 -13.78 -24.44
N LEU A 112 8.15 -12.97 -25.48
CA LEU A 112 8.93 -13.27 -26.68
C LEU A 112 9.62 -12.00 -27.19
N GLN A 113 10.94 -11.94 -27.07
CA GLN A 113 11.71 -10.72 -27.35
C GLN A 113 11.81 -10.33 -28.84
N SER A 114 11.66 -11.29 -29.77
CA SER A 114 11.70 -11.01 -31.21
C SER A 114 10.30 -10.81 -31.79
N HIS A 115 9.44 -10.11 -31.07
CA HIS A 115 8.05 -9.93 -31.40
C HIS A 115 7.56 -8.56 -30.92
N VAL A 116 6.63 -7.95 -31.64
CA VAL A 116 5.92 -6.75 -31.19
C VAL A 116 4.59 -7.19 -30.56
N PRO A 117 4.47 -7.20 -29.22
CA PRO A 117 3.27 -7.68 -28.57
C PRO A 117 2.13 -6.66 -28.65
N ASP A 118 0.89 -7.15 -28.78
CA ASP A 118 -0.34 -6.35 -28.89
C ASP A 118 -0.74 -5.69 -27.54
N LEU A 119 -0.76 -6.46 -26.45
CA LEU A 119 -1.27 -6.02 -25.16
C LEU A 119 -0.52 -4.85 -24.54
N PRO A 120 0.82 -4.77 -24.57
CA PRO A 120 1.54 -3.61 -24.03
C PRO A 120 1.18 -2.31 -24.75
N GLY A 121 1.03 -2.35 -26.08
CA GLY A 121 0.63 -1.19 -26.87
C GLY A 121 -0.77 -0.69 -26.49
N GLU A 122 -1.73 -1.59 -26.30
CA GLU A 122 -3.08 -1.27 -25.86
C GLU A 122 -3.08 -0.68 -24.43
N LEU A 123 -2.38 -1.33 -23.49
CA LEU A 123 -2.29 -0.86 -22.12
C LEU A 123 -1.62 0.51 -22.03
N ALA A 124 -0.49 0.72 -22.73
CA ALA A 124 0.21 2.00 -22.80
C ALA A 124 -0.69 3.13 -23.32
N LYS A 125 -1.43 2.86 -24.41
CA LYS A 125 -2.40 3.80 -25.00
C LYS A 125 -3.45 4.24 -23.98
N ARG A 126 -4.04 3.28 -23.26
CA ARG A 126 -5.08 3.56 -22.26
C ARG A 126 -4.51 4.32 -21.06
N LEU A 127 -3.34 3.91 -20.54
CA LEU A 127 -2.69 4.58 -19.41
C LEU A 127 -2.32 6.02 -19.75
N CYS A 128 -1.73 6.27 -20.92
CA CYS A 128 -1.40 7.63 -21.35
C CYS A 128 -2.65 8.49 -21.55
N ALA A 129 -3.74 7.92 -22.09
CA ALA A 129 -5.00 8.63 -22.25
C ALA A 129 -5.63 9.02 -20.90
N LEU A 130 -5.61 8.12 -19.91
CA LEU A 130 -6.12 8.37 -18.56
C LEU A 130 -5.25 9.35 -17.76
N ALA A 131 -3.93 9.27 -17.92
CA ALA A 131 -3.01 10.23 -17.30
C ALA A 131 -3.12 11.63 -17.92
N GLY A 132 -3.44 11.69 -19.21
CA GLY A 132 -3.61 12.96 -19.93
C GLY A 132 -2.31 13.79 -20.03
N GLY A 133 -2.49 15.10 -20.22
CA GLY A 133 -1.39 16.05 -20.27
C GLY A 133 -0.31 15.73 -21.33
N LYS A 134 0.93 15.87 -20.91
CA LYS A 134 2.10 15.75 -21.81
C LYS A 134 2.73 14.36 -21.89
N VAL A 135 2.29 13.39 -21.07
CA VAL A 135 2.82 12.02 -21.10
C VAL A 135 2.23 11.24 -22.30
N LYS A 136 3.07 10.60 -23.09
CA LYS A 136 2.69 9.94 -24.37
C LYS A 136 3.27 8.55 -24.53
N LYS A 137 4.28 8.19 -23.75
CA LYS A 137 5.00 6.91 -23.82
C LYS A 137 4.94 6.20 -22.48
N ALA A 138 5.04 4.88 -22.51
CA ALA A 138 5.13 4.04 -21.32
C ALA A 138 6.35 3.11 -21.43
N PHE A 139 7.03 2.90 -20.32
CA PHE A 139 7.93 1.79 -20.10
C PHE A 139 7.34 0.91 -19.02
N PHE A 140 7.25 -0.40 -19.27
CA PHE A 140 6.74 -1.36 -18.30
C PHE A 140 7.87 -2.02 -17.51
N ALA A 141 7.57 -2.39 -16.26
CA ALA A 141 8.45 -3.13 -15.38
C ALA A 141 7.62 -4.00 -14.43
N CYS A 142 8.25 -4.72 -13.50
CA CYS A 142 7.54 -5.65 -12.60
C CYS A 142 7.21 -5.04 -11.23
N SER A 143 7.86 -3.95 -10.82
CA SER A 143 7.68 -3.34 -9.52
C SER A 143 7.80 -1.81 -9.57
N GLY A 144 7.22 -1.14 -8.55
CA GLY A 144 7.40 0.31 -8.41
C GLY A 144 8.86 0.71 -8.24
N SER A 145 9.67 -0.09 -7.54
CA SER A 145 11.10 0.16 -7.39
C SER A 145 11.84 0.15 -8.73
N GLU A 146 11.54 -0.80 -9.63
CA GLU A 146 12.08 -0.81 -11.00
C GLU A 146 11.60 0.41 -11.79
N GLY A 147 10.37 0.87 -11.57
CA GLY A 147 9.89 2.13 -12.15
C GLY A 147 10.70 3.34 -11.68
N VAL A 148 11.05 3.39 -10.40
CA VAL A 148 11.93 4.45 -9.86
C VAL A 148 13.34 4.36 -10.46
N GLU A 149 13.93 3.15 -10.56
CA GLU A 149 15.23 2.94 -11.24
C GLU A 149 15.20 3.42 -12.69
N THR A 150 14.11 3.14 -13.40
CA THR A 150 13.88 3.64 -14.76
C THR A 150 13.87 5.16 -14.78
N ALA A 151 13.10 5.81 -13.91
CA ALA A 151 13.00 7.26 -13.84
C ALA A 151 14.34 7.92 -13.47
N ILE A 152 15.15 7.33 -12.58
CA ILE A 152 16.51 7.78 -12.26
C ILE A 152 17.40 7.77 -13.51
N LYS A 153 17.44 6.64 -14.23
CA LYS A 153 18.27 6.48 -15.43
C LYS A 153 17.86 7.45 -16.53
N PHE A 154 16.56 7.55 -16.79
CA PHE A 154 16.03 8.40 -17.86
C PHE A 154 16.24 9.88 -17.55
N SER A 155 16.05 10.29 -16.30
CA SER A 155 16.30 11.67 -15.87
C SER A 155 17.76 12.08 -16.12
N ARG A 156 18.71 11.21 -15.82
CA ARG A 156 20.14 11.43 -16.06
C ARG A 156 20.45 11.50 -17.56
N ALA A 157 19.82 10.63 -18.36
CA ALA A 157 19.99 10.63 -19.82
C ALA A 157 19.49 11.94 -20.46
N VAL A 158 18.32 12.44 -20.03
CA VAL A 158 17.73 13.68 -20.56
C VAL A 158 18.56 14.91 -20.22
N THR A 159 19.06 14.98 -18.98
CA THR A 159 19.62 16.23 -18.44
C THR A 159 21.14 16.27 -18.46
N GLY A 160 21.81 15.13 -18.59
CA GLY A 160 23.26 15.00 -18.41
C GLY A 160 23.74 15.26 -16.98
N ARG A 161 22.80 15.41 -16.01
CA ARG A 161 23.10 15.67 -14.61
C ARG A 161 23.03 14.38 -13.80
N SER A 162 23.80 14.27 -12.72
CA SER A 162 23.83 13.08 -11.87
C SER A 162 23.00 13.20 -10.59
N GLY A 163 22.78 14.41 -10.10
CA GLY A 163 22.10 14.67 -8.83
C GLY A 163 20.60 14.36 -8.89
N LEU A 164 20.02 13.96 -7.76
CA LEU A 164 18.60 13.66 -7.61
C LEU A 164 18.08 14.34 -6.35
N LEU A 165 16.92 15.00 -6.45
CA LEU A 165 16.18 15.54 -5.32
C LEU A 165 15.01 14.63 -4.99
N TYR A 166 14.68 14.51 -3.71
CA TYR A 166 13.48 13.86 -3.24
C TYR A 166 12.91 14.59 -2.02
N ALA A 167 11.61 14.43 -1.75
CA ALA A 167 10.98 15.03 -0.58
C ALA A 167 11.33 14.22 0.69
N ASP A 168 11.55 14.88 1.83
CA ASP A 168 11.75 14.20 3.11
C ASP A 168 10.55 13.31 3.45
N GLY A 169 10.76 12.23 4.20
CA GLY A 169 9.72 11.26 4.52
C GLY A 169 9.29 10.36 3.36
N ALA A 170 9.87 10.50 2.17
CA ALA A 170 9.48 9.72 0.98
C ALA A 170 9.72 8.22 1.14
N PHE A 171 8.89 7.44 0.42
CA PHE A 171 9.04 6.00 0.22
C PHE A 171 8.94 5.65 -1.26
N HIS A 172 10.09 5.41 -1.92
CA HIS A 172 10.17 5.16 -3.36
C HIS A 172 10.55 3.71 -3.72
N GLY A 173 10.74 2.84 -2.74
CA GLY A 173 11.10 1.44 -2.96
C GLY A 173 12.46 1.07 -2.37
N LEU A 174 12.83 -0.22 -2.49
CA LEU A 174 13.94 -0.83 -1.75
C LEU A 174 15.05 -1.41 -2.63
N THR A 175 15.05 -1.16 -3.94
CA THR A 175 16.26 -1.36 -4.78
C THR A 175 17.29 -0.29 -4.48
N CYS A 176 18.57 -0.52 -4.73
CA CYS A 176 19.65 0.40 -4.32
C CYS A 176 19.45 1.86 -4.78
N GLY A 177 18.99 2.08 -6.01
CA GLY A 177 18.70 3.43 -6.50
C GLY A 177 17.47 4.03 -5.85
N ALA A 178 16.35 3.30 -5.77
CA ALA A 178 15.14 3.75 -5.09
C ALA A 178 15.38 3.98 -3.59
N LEU A 179 16.14 3.09 -2.94
CA LEU A 179 16.55 3.20 -1.54
C LEU A 179 17.36 4.47 -1.26
N SER A 180 18.12 4.94 -2.25
CA SER A 180 18.89 6.18 -2.15
C SER A 180 18.01 7.44 -2.10
N LEU A 181 16.72 7.33 -2.46
CA LEU A 181 15.69 8.38 -2.40
C LEU A 181 14.72 8.15 -1.22
N MET A 182 15.08 7.29 -0.27
CA MET A 182 14.24 6.98 0.89
C MET A 182 14.36 8.08 1.96
N GLY A 183 13.22 8.49 2.50
CA GLY A 183 13.16 9.59 3.48
C GLY A 183 13.59 9.22 4.90
N ASP A 184 13.55 7.93 5.27
CA ASP A 184 13.91 7.45 6.59
C ASP A 184 15.19 6.60 6.56
N GLU A 185 16.10 6.87 7.53
CA GLU A 185 17.39 6.20 7.62
C GLU A 185 17.25 4.71 8.00
N PHE A 186 16.22 4.33 8.72
CA PHE A 186 15.93 2.95 9.08
C PHE A 186 15.99 1.99 7.89
N TRP A 187 15.47 2.40 6.73
CA TRP A 187 15.46 1.59 5.52
C TRP A 187 16.82 1.47 4.85
N ARG A 188 17.70 2.46 5.06
CA ARG A 188 19.03 2.55 4.43
C ARG A 188 20.15 1.93 5.27
N GLU A 189 19.91 1.77 6.56
CA GLU A 189 20.91 1.25 7.51
C GLU A 189 21.51 -0.08 7.02
N LYS A 190 22.82 -0.17 6.99
CA LYS A 190 23.61 -1.35 6.55
C LYS A 190 23.55 -1.72 5.06
N PHE A 191 22.85 -0.98 4.22
CA PHE A 191 22.77 -1.24 2.77
C PHE A 191 23.62 -0.29 1.92
N GLY A 192 24.42 0.56 2.52
CA GLY A 192 25.31 1.49 1.80
C GLY A 192 26.47 0.81 1.07
N PRO A 193 27.16 1.54 0.15
CA PRO A 193 26.93 2.96 -0.14
C PRO A 193 25.68 3.22 -1.00
N MET A 194 24.97 4.31 -0.71
CA MET A 194 23.85 4.81 -1.51
C MET A 194 24.35 5.51 -2.78
N LEU A 195 23.46 5.76 -3.75
CA LEU A 195 23.80 6.58 -4.92
C LEU A 195 24.28 7.97 -4.47
N SER A 196 25.43 8.39 -4.99
CA SER A 196 25.96 9.73 -4.73
C SER A 196 25.09 10.82 -5.37
N GLY A 197 25.05 11.99 -4.73
CA GLY A 197 24.33 13.16 -5.26
C GLY A 197 22.83 13.17 -5.02
N THR A 198 22.32 12.31 -4.15
CA THR A 198 20.92 12.38 -3.68
C THR A 198 20.80 13.40 -2.55
N THR A 199 19.75 14.22 -2.56
CA THR A 199 19.50 15.26 -1.57
C THR A 199 18.02 15.33 -1.20
N ALA A 200 17.72 15.24 0.07
CA ALA A 200 16.37 15.45 0.59
C ALA A 200 16.05 16.95 0.66
N VAL A 201 14.81 17.31 0.35
CA VAL A 201 14.24 18.64 0.60
C VAL A 201 12.99 18.50 1.45
N PRO A 202 12.70 19.43 2.39
CA PRO A 202 11.48 19.35 3.17
C PRO A 202 10.24 19.38 2.29
N PHE A 203 9.30 18.44 2.53
CA PHE A 203 7.99 18.43 1.86
C PHE A 203 7.23 19.72 2.22
N ASN A 204 6.48 20.27 1.29
CA ASN A 204 5.78 21.57 1.41
C ASN A 204 6.71 22.79 1.56
N ASN A 205 7.98 22.71 1.17
CA ASN A 205 8.91 23.83 1.25
C ASN A 205 9.47 24.22 -0.12
N LEU A 206 8.76 25.09 -0.83
CA LEU A 206 9.18 25.59 -2.15
C LEU A 206 10.47 26.44 -2.09
N SER A 207 10.77 27.09 -0.96
CA SER A 207 12.02 27.86 -0.82
C SER A 207 13.23 26.96 -0.80
N ALA A 208 13.22 25.90 0.01
CA ALA A 208 14.28 24.92 0.07
C ALA A 208 14.44 24.18 -1.28
N LEU A 209 13.33 23.84 -1.95
CA LEU A 209 13.38 23.25 -3.28
C LEU A 209 14.04 24.21 -4.29
N ARG A 210 13.68 25.49 -4.29
CA ARG A 210 14.26 26.52 -5.16
C ARG A 210 15.76 26.66 -4.95
N GLU A 211 16.23 26.71 -3.71
CA GLU A 211 17.66 26.82 -3.36
C GLU A 211 18.46 25.67 -3.97
N GLN A 212 17.98 24.44 -3.84
CA GLN A 212 18.63 23.28 -4.42
C GLN A 212 18.59 23.31 -5.95
N LEU A 213 17.45 23.59 -6.56
CA LEU A 213 17.27 23.62 -8.01
C LEU A 213 18.12 24.72 -8.67
N ALA A 214 18.33 25.86 -8.00
CA ALA A 214 19.18 26.97 -8.48
C ALA A 214 20.64 26.54 -8.73
N THR A 215 21.10 25.49 -8.06
CA THR A 215 22.44 24.93 -8.29
C THR A 215 22.60 24.24 -9.65
N LYS A 216 21.49 23.91 -10.34
CA LYS A 216 21.42 23.20 -11.62
C LYS A 216 22.14 21.84 -11.66
N ARG A 217 22.35 21.20 -10.50
CA ARG A 217 23.06 19.90 -10.40
C ARG A 217 22.12 18.71 -10.53
N TYR A 218 20.81 18.91 -10.39
CA TYR A 218 19.83 17.83 -10.25
C TYR A 218 19.16 17.49 -11.58
N ALA A 219 19.10 16.19 -11.86
CA ALA A 219 18.41 15.61 -13.02
C ALA A 219 16.89 15.59 -12.83
N ALA A 220 16.45 15.23 -11.64
CA ALA A 220 15.03 15.13 -11.30
C ALA A 220 14.75 15.49 -9.85
N PHE A 221 13.49 15.88 -9.60
CA PHE A 221 12.87 15.93 -8.29
C PHE A 221 11.76 14.85 -8.22
N PHE A 222 11.93 13.89 -7.30
CA PHE A 222 11.00 12.81 -7.02
C PHE A 222 10.10 13.19 -5.86
N VAL A 223 8.80 13.04 -6.03
CA VAL A 223 7.83 13.33 -4.97
C VAL A 223 6.56 12.46 -5.12
N GLU A 224 6.04 11.97 -4.01
CA GLU A 224 4.70 11.41 -3.93
C GLU A 224 3.71 12.58 -3.84
N PRO A 225 2.62 12.62 -4.63
CA PRO A 225 1.60 13.68 -4.48
C PRO A 225 1.00 13.73 -3.07
N ILE A 226 0.82 12.56 -2.45
CA ILE A 226 0.49 12.39 -1.04
C ILE A 226 1.47 11.37 -0.48
N GLN A 227 2.26 11.78 0.52
CA GLN A 227 3.23 10.86 1.13
C GLN A 227 2.54 9.85 2.04
N SER A 228 2.36 8.65 1.51
CA SER A 228 1.58 7.61 2.19
C SER A 228 2.29 7.05 3.42
N GLU A 229 3.59 6.76 3.33
CA GLU A 229 4.36 6.16 4.44
C GLU A 229 4.79 7.20 5.48
N ALA A 230 4.88 8.48 5.12
CA ALA A 230 5.17 9.57 6.07
C ALA A 230 3.96 10.00 6.90
N GLY A 231 2.83 9.27 6.83
CA GLY A 231 1.65 9.55 7.63
C GLY A 231 0.49 10.17 6.85
N ILE A 232 0.29 9.81 5.59
CA ILE A 232 -0.74 10.38 4.72
C ILE A 232 -0.61 11.91 4.69
N ARG A 233 0.61 12.40 4.42
CA ARG A 233 0.88 13.84 4.35
C ARG A 233 0.36 14.42 3.05
N LEU A 234 -0.64 15.28 3.15
CA LEU A 234 -1.19 16.01 2.01
C LEU A 234 -0.27 17.19 1.66
N PRO A 235 -0.08 17.51 0.38
CA PRO A 235 0.62 18.73 0.00
C PRO A 235 -0.25 19.96 0.29
N ASP A 236 0.40 21.08 0.55
CA ASP A 236 -0.28 22.39 0.55
C ASP A 236 -0.85 22.67 -0.85
N PRO A 237 -1.92 23.46 -0.97
CA PRO A 237 -2.66 23.62 -2.23
C PRO A 237 -1.79 23.96 -3.45
N ASP A 238 -0.79 24.82 -3.28
CA ASP A 238 0.07 25.31 -4.37
C ASP A 238 1.44 24.60 -4.45
N TYR A 239 1.72 23.65 -3.55
CA TYR A 239 3.05 23.05 -3.45
C TYR A 239 3.47 22.30 -4.71
N LEU A 240 2.65 21.37 -5.19
CA LEU A 240 2.99 20.56 -6.37
C LEU A 240 3.07 21.41 -7.64
N LYS A 241 2.19 22.42 -7.77
CA LYS A 241 2.23 23.36 -8.89
C LYS A 241 3.49 24.21 -8.85
N GLY A 242 3.82 24.78 -7.71
CA GLY A 242 5.07 25.53 -7.52
C GLY A 242 6.31 24.69 -7.73
N ALA A 243 6.31 23.42 -7.30
CA ALA A 243 7.39 22.48 -7.55
C ALA A 243 7.58 22.20 -9.05
N GLN A 244 6.49 21.95 -9.79
CA GLN A 244 6.52 21.76 -11.24
C GLN A 244 7.10 23.00 -11.94
N GLU A 245 6.65 24.21 -11.59
CA GLU A 245 7.13 25.47 -12.17
C GLU A 245 8.62 25.69 -11.90
N LEU A 246 9.08 25.41 -10.67
CA LEU A 246 10.50 25.46 -10.31
C LEU A 246 11.33 24.45 -11.09
N CYS A 247 10.88 23.20 -11.18
CA CYS A 247 11.56 22.15 -11.96
C CYS A 247 11.69 22.59 -13.43
N THR A 248 10.63 23.08 -14.03
CA THR A 248 10.64 23.59 -15.42
C THR A 248 11.63 24.75 -15.58
N ARG A 249 11.61 25.73 -14.68
CA ARG A 249 12.50 26.90 -14.70
C ARG A 249 13.98 26.52 -14.66
N TYR A 250 14.35 25.53 -13.87
CA TYR A 250 15.74 25.10 -13.69
C TYR A 250 16.15 23.92 -14.56
N GLY A 251 15.26 23.42 -15.43
CA GLY A 251 15.51 22.31 -16.34
C GLY A 251 15.78 20.98 -15.62
N THR A 252 15.12 20.77 -14.50
CA THR A 252 15.06 19.53 -13.72
C THR A 252 13.76 18.82 -14.03
N LEU A 253 13.75 17.48 -14.18
CA LEU A 253 12.52 16.75 -14.44
C LEU A 253 11.66 16.65 -13.17
N PHE A 254 10.37 16.84 -13.34
CA PHE A 254 9.37 16.65 -12.29
C PHE A 254 8.79 15.25 -12.38
N VAL A 255 9.11 14.38 -11.40
CA VAL A 255 8.74 12.96 -11.37
C VAL A 255 7.78 12.71 -10.23
N LEU A 256 6.57 12.24 -10.55
CA LEU A 256 5.57 11.86 -9.57
C LEU A 256 5.56 10.35 -9.34
N ASP A 257 5.72 9.95 -8.09
CA ASP A 257 5.48 8.59 -7.64
C ASP A 257 4.01 8.42 -7.23
N GLU A 258 3.23 7.85 -8.12
CA GLU A 258 1.81 7.56 -7.94
C GLU A 258 1.56 6.06 -7.63
N VAL A 259 2.57 5.35 -7.16
CA VAL A 259 2.50 3.92 -6.88
C VAL A 259 1.44 3.58 -5.83
N GLN A 260 1.21 4.44 -4.83
CA GLN A 260 0.14 4.28 -3.85
C GLN A 260 -1.07 5.17 -4.12
N THR A 261 -0.90 6.33 -4.72
CA THR A 261 -1.92 7.37 -4.86
C THR A 261 -2.71 7.29 -6.15
N GLY A 262 -2.13 6.67 -7.18
CA GLY A 262 -2.75 6.48 -8.49
C GLY A 262 -3.84 5.42 -8.53
N MET A 263 -4.30 5.11 -9.74
CA MET A 263 -5.30 4.07 -10.02
C MET A 263 -6.60 4.31 -9.22
N TYR A 264 -7.05 5.56 -9.20
CA TYR A 264 -8.28 6.03 -8.53
C TYR A 264 -8.31 5.90 -7.00
N ARG A 265 -7.19 5.58 -6.34
CA ARG A 265 -7.12 5.50 -4.87
C ARG A 265 -7.60 6.79 -4.20
N THR A 266 -7.27 7.95 -4.79
CA THR A 266 -7.66 9.27 -4.30
C THR A 266 -8.94 9.82 -4.96
N GLY A 267 -9.62 9.00 -5.80
CA GLY A 267 -10.83 9.39 -6.53
C GLY A 267 -10.59 9.85 -7.96
N ARG A 268 -9.36 10.19 -8.33
CA ARG A 268 -8.92 10.50 -9.69
C ARG A 268 -7.91 9.45 -10.14
N PHE A 269 -7.76 9.25 -11.47
CA PHE A 269 -6.80 8.27 -12.00
C PHE A 269 -5.39 8.50 -11.45
N LEU A 270 -4.95 9.75 -11.40
CA LEU A 270 -3.75 10.22 -10.70
C LEU A 270 -4.14 11.19 -9.60
N ALA A 271 -3.46 11.16 -8.46
CA ALA A 271 -3.61 12.20 -7.45
C ALA A 271 -3.17 13.57 -7.97
N ALA A 272 -2.21 13.62 -8.89
CA ALA A 272 -1.81 14.82 -9.64
C ALA A 272 -2.98 15.62 -10.22
N HIS A 273 -4.04 14.94 -10.64
CA HIS A 273 -5.22 15.59 -11.23
C HIS A 273 -5.99 16.49 -10.26
N HIS A 274 -5.87 16.26 -8.94
CA HIS A 274 -6.47 17.14 -7.94
C HIS A 274 -5.76 18.50 -7.84
N TYR A 275 -4.50 18.53 -8.26
CA TYR A 275 -3.60 19.69 -8.14
C TYR A 275 -3.33 20.38 -9.48
N GLY A 276 -3.89 19.85 -10.58
CA GLY A 276 -3.72 20.41 -11.92
C GLY A 276 -2.26 20.44 -12.39
N VAL A 277 -1.47 19.44 -12.05
CA VAL A 277 -0.05 19.34 -12.43
C VAL A 277 0.18 18.26 -13.48
N GLU A 278 1.15 18.53 -14.37
CA GLU A 278 1.56 17.65 -15.46
C GLU A 278 3.05 17.29 -15.32
N PRO A 279 3.38 16.13 -14.74
CA PRO A 279 4.76 15.70 -14.54
C PRO A 279 5.46 15.34 -15.86
N ASP A 280 6.79 15.27 -15.84
CA ASP A 280 7.59 14.74 -16.94
C ASP A 280 7.56 13.20 -16.96
N MET A 281 7.47 12.59 -15.77
CA MET A 281 7.26 11.16 -15.59
C MET A 281 6.30 10.86 -14.44
N VAL A 282 5.51 9.80 -14.61
CA VAL A 282 4.62 9.22 -13.58
C VAL A 282 4.94 7.76 -13.41
N ILE A 283 5.11 7.32 -12.17
CA ILE A 283 5.36 5.92 -11.83
C ILE A 283 4.07 5.32 -11.27
N LEU A 284 3.60 4.25 -11.90
CA LEU A 284 2.44 3.45 -11.49
C LEU A 284 2.87 2.01 -11.19
N ALA A 285 2.27 1.38 -10.19
CA ALA A 285 2.45 -0.05 -9.86
C ALA A 285 1.29 -0.54 -8.99
N LYS A 286 1.55 -1.45 -8.06
CA LYS A 286 0.56 -1.94 -7.08
C LYS A 286 -0.79 -2.27 -7.71
N ALA A 287 -1.77 -1.35 -7.59
CA ALA A 287 -3.11 -1.55 -8.11
C ALA A 287 -3.21 -1.69 -9.63
N LEU A 288 -2.15 -1.41 -10.38
CA LEU A 288 -2.13 -1.48 -11.85
C LEU A 288 -2.58 -2.86 -12.39
N SER A 289 -2.32 -3.92 -11.65
CA SER A 289 -2.67 -5.29 -12.05
C SER A 289 -3.77 -5.94 -11.18
N GLY A 290 -4.50 -5.15 -10.41
CA GLY A 290 -5.52 -5.66 -9.48
C GLY A 290 -4.99 -6.55 -8.36
N GLY A 291 -3.66 -6.58 -8.16
CA GLY A 291 -3.01 -7.28 -7.06
C GLY A 291 -2.63 -8.74 -7.32
N LEU A 292 -2.90 -9.29 -8.50
CA LEU A 292 -2.61 -10.70 -8.79
C LEU A 292 -1.29 -10.93 -9.52
N ILE A 293 -0.90 -10.02 -10.41
CA ILE A 293 0.31 -10.19 -11.23
C ILE A 293 1.22 -8.96 -11.05
N PRO A 294 2.53 -9.13 -10.78
CA PRO A 294 3.46 -8.01 -10.71
C PRO A 294 3.47 -7.17 -11.98
N CYS A 295 3.24 -5.86 -11.85
CA CYS A 295 3.22 -4.92 -12.97
C CYS A 295 3.52 -3.50 -12.49
N SER A 296 4.32 -2.77 -13.26
CA SER A 296 4.49 -1.34 -13.11
C SER A 296 4.63 -0.65 -14.46
N ALA A 297 4.38 0.65 -14.52
CA ALA A 297 4.54 1.46 -15.69
C ALA A 297 5.17 2.81 -15.32
N VAL A 298 6.10 3.27 -16.11
CA VAL A 298 6.61 4.65 -16.08
C VAL A 298 6.05 5.35 -17.31
N LEU A 299 5.08 6.22 -17.09
CA LEU A 299 4.54 7.08 -18.14
C LEU A 299 5.43 8.30 -18.29
N MET A 300 5.71 8.74 -19.51
CA MET A 300 6.67 9.81 -19.76
C MET A 300 6.35 10.63 -21.00
N THR A 301 6.97 11.80 -21.08
CA THR A 301 6.89 12.66 -22.27
C THR A 301 7.75 12.09 -23.41
N ASP A 302 7.43 12.48 -24.65
CA ASP A 302 8.27 12.11 -25.83
C ASP A 302 9.72 12.54 -25.63
N ARG A 303 9.98 13.74 -25.10
CA ARG A 303 11.33 14.24 -24.78
C ARG A 303 12.13 13.27 -23.89
N VAL A 304 11.48 12.68 -22.88
CA VAL A 304 12.14 11.73 -21.97
C VAL A 304 12.44 10.42 -22.70
N TYR A 305 11.48 9.93 -23.46
CA TYR A 305 11.61 8.70 -24.23
C TYR A 305 12.72 8.81 -25.29
N GLU A 306 12.70 9.86 -26.10
CA GLU A 306 13.64 10.09 -27.21
C GLU A 306 15.08 10.28 -26.74
N ALA A 307 15.30 10.81 -25.55
CA ALA A 307 16.65 10.95 -24.99
C ALA A 307 17.32 9.59 -24.65
N VAL A 308 16.54 8.52 -24.54
CA VAL A 308 17.04 7.17 -24.22
C VAL A 308 17.03 6.26 -25.45
N TYR A 309 15.95 6.29 -26.23
CA TYR A 309 15.73 5.46 -27.41
C TYR A 309 15.85 6.30 -28.70
N ASP A 310 16.98 6.99 -28.85
CA ASP A 310 17.24 7.96 -29.93
C ASP A 310 17.59 7.34 -31.29
N SER A 311 17.82 6.04 -31.34
CA SER A 311 18.28 5.34 -32.55
C SER A 311 18.03 3.84 -32.47
N LEU A 312 18.04 3.17 -33.63
CA LEU A 312 17.95 1.70 -33.72
C LEU A 312 19.02 1.01 -32.86
N LYS A 313 20.23 1.55 -32.80
CA LYS A 313 21.32 1.02 -31.96
C LYS A 313 20.97 1.02 -30.47
N ARG A 314 20.11 1.93 -30.04
CA ARG A 314 19.72 2.10 -28.64
C ARG A 314 18.31 1.54 -28.34
N SER A 315 17.68 0.86 -29.27
CA SER A 315 16.30 0.35 -29.12
C SER A 315 16.11 -0.62 -27.94
N ILE A 316 17.19 -1.24 -27.44
CA ILE A 316 17.16 -2.20 -26.33
C ILE A 316 18.08 -1.79 -25.15
N VAL A 317 18.49 -0.51 -25.09
CA VAL A 317 19.47 -0.02 -24.09
C VAL A 317 18.93 -0.07 -22.65
N HIS A 318 17.62 -0.10 -22.50
CA HIS A 318 16.92 -0.29 -21.23
C HIS A 318 15.74 -1.21 -21.44
N THR A 319 15.78 -2.40 -20.84
CA THR A 319 14.78 -3.46 -20.93
C THR A 319 14.66 -4.16 -19.58
N SER A 320 13.54 -4.85 -19.36
CA SER A 320 13.35 -5.79 -18.26
C SER A 320 12.70 -7.06 -18.81
N THR A 321 13.21 -8.22 -18.46
CA THR A 321 12.84 -9.50 -19.10
C THR A 321 11.34 -9.79 -19.07
N PHE A 322 10.68 -9.55 -17.96
CA PHE A 322 9.25 -9.85 -17.78
C PHE A 322 8.33 -8.63 -17.85
N SER A 323 8.85 -7.47 -18.25
CA SER A 323 8.12 -6.19 -18.20
C SER A 323 6.84 -6.15 -19.03
N GLU A 324 6.84 -6.81 -20.18
CA GLU A 324 5.73 -6.82 -21.15
C GLU A 324 5.07 -8.19 -21.28
N ASN A 325 5.18 -9.02 -20.23
CA ASN A 325 4.54 -10.34 -20.28
C ASN A 325 3.02 -10.24 -20.40
N SER A 326 2.43 -11.17 -21.16
CA SER A 326 1.00 -11.12 -21.50
C SER A 326 0.08 -11.14 -20.28
N MET A 327 0.46 -11.83 -19.19
CA MET A 327 -0.35 -11.91 -17.98
C MET A 327 -0.40 -10.57 -17.25
N SER A 328 0.74 -9.86 -17.11
CA SER A 328 0.77 -8.53 -16.50
C SER A 328 -0.02 -7.50 -17.29
N MET A 329 0.12 -7.54 -18.63
CA MET A 329 -0.58 -6.62 -19.54
C MET A 329 -2.08 -6.89 -19.53
N ARG A 330 -2.49 -8.17 -19.57
CA ARG A 330 -3.91 -8.56 -19.46
C ARG A 330 -4.50 -8.16 -18.11
N ALA A 331 -3.75 -8.38 -17.01
CA ALA A 331 -4.18 -7.94 -15.68
C ALA A 331 -4.38 -6.42 -15.61
N GLY A 332 -3.45 -5.65 -16.18
CA GLY A 332 -3.57 -4.19 -16.26
C GLY A 332 -4.81 -3.73 -17.03
N LEU A 333 -5.06 -4.31 -18.22
CA LEU A 333 -6.24 -3.99 -19.03
C LEU A 333 -7.54 -4.33 -18.30
N ALA A 334 -7.65 -5.54 -17.75
CA ALA A 334 -8.83 -5.97 -16.99
C ALA A 334 -9.07 -5.10 -15.74
N THR A 335 -8.01 -4.68 -15.07
CA THR A 335 -8.12 -3.76 -13.92
C THR A 335 -8.68 -2.41 -14.35
N LEU A 336 -8.23 -1.85 -15.48
CA LEU A 336 -8.77 -0.59 -16.00
C LEU A 336 -10.26 -0.72 -16.40
N ASP A 337 -10.67 -1.89 -16.92
CA ASP A 337 -12.07 -2.16 -17.24
C ASP A 337 -12.93 -2.12 -15.97
N VAL A 338 -12.56 -2.87 -14.92
CA VAL A 338 -13.29 -2.90 -13.63
C VAL A 338 -13.36 -1.50 -13.01
N LEU A 339 -12.25 -0.76 -12.97
CA LEU A 339 -12.22 0.58 -12.41
C LEU A 339 -13.20 1.53 -13.09
N ALA A 340 -13.34 1.40 -14.41
CA ALA A 340 -14.25 2.21 -15.21
C ALA A 340 -15.72 1.73 -15.09
N GLU A 341 -15.99 0.43 -15.28
CA GLU A 341 -17.34 -0.13 -15.30
C GLU A 341 -18.04 -0.02 -13.95
N GLU A 342 -17.30 -0.19 -12.85
CA GLU A 342 -17.85 -0.05 -11.49
C GLU A 342 -17.75 1.38 -10.94
N ASN A 343 -17.28 2.34 -11.74
CA ASN A 343 -17.11 3.75 -11.37
C ASN A 343 -16.35 3.94 -10.04
N LEU A 344 -15.26 3.15 -9.85
CA LEU A 344 -14.57 3.08 -8.55
C LEU A 344 -13.87 4.39 -8.17
N GLY A 345 -13.61 5.27 -9.12
CA GLY A 345 -13.06 6.61 -8.84
C GLY A 345 -14.04 7.48 -8.05
N GLU A 346 -15.26 7.64 -8.54
CA GLU A 346 -16.31 8.42 -7.85
C GLU A 346 -16.66 7.75 -6.50
N ARG A 347 -16.78 6.42 -6.50
CA ARG A 347 -16.99 5.68 -5.27
C ARG A 347 -15.91 5.94 -4.22
N ALA A 348 -14.64 6.03 -4.62
CA ALA A 348 -13.53 6.33 -3.70
C ALA A 348 -13.64 7.74 -3.09
N LEU A 349 -14.12 8.73 -3.85
CA LEU A 349 -14.39 10.07 -3.31
C LEU A 349 -15.50 10.03 -2.26
N VAL A 350 -16.68 9.53 -2.65
CA VAL A 350 -17.86 9.51 -1.78
C VAL A 350 -17.60 8.69 -0.49
N MET A 351 -17.13 7.45 -0.64
CA MET A 351 -16.89 6.58 0.53
C MET A 351 -15.72 7.05 1.38
N GLY A 352 -14.71 7.70 0.77
CA GLY A 352 -13.62 8.31 1.50
C GLY A 352 -14.07 9.48 2.36
N ASP A 353 -14.96 10.32 1.87
CA ASP A 353 -15.53 11.44 2.64
C ASP A 353 -16.43 10.93 3.77
N VAL A 354 -17.31 9.95 3.51
CA VAL A 354 -18.12 9.27 4.53
C VAL A 354 -17.23 8.69 5.64
N LEU A 355 -16.19 7.95 5.29
CA LEU A 355 -15.25 7.35 6.23
C LEU A 355 -14.60 8.42 7.13
N ARG A 356 -14.04 9.47 6.54
CA ARG A 356 -13.34 10.51 7.29
C ARG A 356 -14.30 11.34 8.15
N GLN A 357 -15.49 11.67 7.65
CA GLN A 357 -16.50 12.38 8.42
C GLN A 357 -16.90 11.57 9.66
N ARG A 358 -17.30 10.29 9.50
CA ARG A 358 -17.69 9.42 10.61
C ARG A 358 -16.56 9.23 11.61
N LEU A 359 -15.32 9.06 11.15
CA LEU A 359 -14.17 8.98 12.05
C LEU A 359 -13.98 10.27 12.85
N ARG A 360 -14.08 11.45 12.24
CA ARG A 360 -13.96 12.73 12.96
C ARG A 360 -15.05 12.88 14.00
N GLU A 361 -16.30 12.54 13.68
CA GLU A 361 -17.44 12.58 14.60
C GLU A 361 -17.24 11.62 15.77
N GLN A 362 -16.92 10.36 15.49
CA GLN A 362 -16.80 9.31 16.51
C GLN A 362 -15.54 9.41 17.37
N LEU A 363 -14.48 10.01 16.86
CA LEU A 363 -13.22 10.19 17.57
C LEU A 363 -13.06 11.60 18.17
N ALA A 364 -14.05 12.48 18.00
CA ALA A 364 -14.05 13.79 18.61
C ALA A 364 -13.97 13.71 20.15
N GLY A 365 -13.11 14.54 20.76
CA GLY A 365 -12.94 14.59 22.21
C GLY A 365 -11.94 13.60 22.81
N TYR A 366 -11.44 12.65 22.05
CA TYR A 366 -10.34 11.78 22.51
C TYR A 366 -9.01 12.48 22.33
N GLU A 367 -8.38 12.91 23.45
CA GLU A 367 -7.19 13.78 23.42
C GLU A 367 -5.97 13.18 22.69
N MET A 368 -5.88 11.85 22.62
CA MET A 368 -4.77 11.20 21.91
C MET A 368 -5.01 11.11 20.39
N VAL A 369 -6.19 11.46 19.89
CA VAL A 369 -6.44 11.59 18.45
C VAL A 369 -6.16 13.04 18.06
N ARG A 370 -5.14 13.25 17.25
CA ARG A 370 -4.75 14.56 16.77
C ARG A 370 -5.59 15.00 15.59
N GLU A 371 -5.72 14.11 14.60
CA GLU A 371 -6.30 14.46 13.31
C GLU A 371 -6.73 13.22 12.52
N VAL A 372 -7.80 13.36 11.75
CA VAL A 372 -8.18 12.42 10.67
C VAL A 372 -8.08 13.16 9.33
N ARG A 373 -7.16 12.71 8.48
CA ARG A 373 -6.90 13.31 7.16
C ARG A 373 -6.85 12.28 6.04
N GLY A 374 -6.86 12.74 4.80
CA GLY A 374 -6.74 11.88 3.63
C GLY A 374 -7.47 12.42 2.41
N MET A 375 -7.43 11.64 1.32
CA MET A 375 -8.10 11.95 0.05
C MET A 375 -8.60 10.65 -0.59
N GLY A 376 -9.84 10.65 -1.07
CA GLY A 376 -10.48 9.41 -1.52
C GLY A 376 -10.45 8.34 -0.42
N LEU A 377 -10.17 7.10 -0.76
CA LEU A 377 -10.03 5.99 0.18
C LEU A 377 -8.57 5.77 0.64
N LEU A 378 -7.78 6.84 0.75
CA LEU A 378 -6.48 6.87 1.40
C LEU A 378 -6.57 7.82 2.60
N SER A 379 -6.67 7.28 3.81
CA SER A 379 -6.87 8.05 5.03
C SER A 379 -5.89 7.64 6.13
N GLY A 380 -5.64 8.57 7.06
CA GLY A 380 -4.82 8.37 8.24
C GLY A 380 -5.50 8.91 9.49
N ILE A 381 -5.37 8.17 10.59
CA ILE A 381 -5.72 8.63 11.93
C ILE A 381 -4.42 8.91 12.66
N GLU A 382 -4.10 10.18 12.88
CA GLU A 382 -2.89 10.57 13.59
C GLU A 382 -3.13 10.64 15.08
N PHE A 383 -2.25 10.00 15.84
CA PHE A 383 -2.24 10.03 17.29
C PHE A 383 -1.20 11.00 17.81
N GLN A 384 -1.39 11.47 19.06
CA GLN A 384 -0.48 12.35 19.76
C GLN A 384 -0.30 11.93 21.22
N ALA A 385 0.74 12.45 21.87
CA ALA A 385 0.96 12.22 23.29
C ALA A 385 -0.19 12.82 24.12
N PRO A 386 -0.72 12.09 25.13
CA PRO A 386 -1.79 12.60 25.97
C PRO A 386 -1.28 13.69 26.93
N ARG A 387 -2.17 14.62 27.28
CA ARG A 387 -1.92 15.68 28.26
C ARG A 387 -2.19 15.22 29.69
N GLN A 388 -3.20 14.35 29.87
CA GLN A 388 -3.55 13.82 31.19
C GLN A 388 -2.44 12.92 31.74
N VAL A 389 -1.98 13.19 32.94
CA VAL A 389 -0.87 12.46 33.60
C VAL A 389 -1.13 10.96 33.66
N ARG A 390 -2.38 10.56 33.92
CA ARG A 390 -2.80 9.13 33.97
C ARG A 390 -2.48 8.36 32.68
N LEU A 391 -2.64 8.99 31.52
CA LEU A 391 -2.38 8.38 30.20
C LEU A 391 -0.92 8.61 29.77
N ARG A 392 -0.34 9.74 30.18
CA ARG A 392 1.00 10.17 29.79
C ARG A 392 2.09 9.22 30.31
N LEU A 393 2.01 8.81 31.57
CA LEU A 393 3.02 7.94 32.18
C LEU A 393 3.14 6.59 31.44
N PRO A 394 2.07 5.81 31.21
CA PRO A 394 2.17 4.57 30.44
C PRO A 394 2.56 4.81 28.97
N PHE A 395 2.11 5.91 28.36
CA PHE A 395 2.46 6.25 26.99
C PHE A 395 3.97 6.56 26.84
N GLU A 396 4.54 7.38 27.72
CA GLU A 396 5.98 7.71 27.70
C GLU A 396 6.85 6.49 28.02
N ALA A 397 6.49 5.69 29.03
CA ALA A 397 7.16 4.44 29.33
C ALA A 397 7.19 3.53 28.11
N PHE A 398 6.09 3.47 27.37
CA PHE A 398 5.95 2.69 26.16
C PHE A 398 6.83 3.19 25.01
N ARG A 399 6.83 4.51 24.76
CA ARG A 399 7.65 5.14 23.71
C ARG A 399 9.15 5.02 23.97
N HIS A 400 9.59 5.03 25.22
CA HIS A 400 11.00 4.86 25.59
C HIS A 400 11.54 3.47 25.21
N ILE A 401 10.67 2.46 25.17
CA ILE A 401 11.07 1.10 24.84
C ILE A 401 11.16 0.90 23.32
N HIS A 402 10.15 1.36 22.57
CA HIS A 402 10.18 1.30 21.12
C HIS A 402 9.12 2.24 20.49
N GLN A 403 9.59 3.17 19.65
CA GLN A 403 8.71 4.21 19.08
C GLN A 403 7.56 3.66 18.20
N SER A 404 7.78 2.54 17.51
CA SER A 404 6.77 1.94 16.60
C SER A 404 5.71 1.11 17.30
N MET A 405 5.94 0.70 18.56
CA MET A 405 5.06 -0.27 19.23
C MET A 405 3.66 0.28 19.54
N PHE A 406 3.53 1.60 19.75
CA PHE A 406 2.22 2.20 20.05
C PHE A 406 1.21 1.94 18.93
N GLY A 407 1.58 2.25 17.69
CA GLY A 407 0.69 2.00 16.55
C GLY A 407 0.44 0.50 16.32
N GLN A 408 1.42 -0.36 16.59
CA GLN A 408 1.24 -1.82 16.45
C GLN A 408 0.21 -2.41 17.40
N ILE A 409 0.02 -1.82 18.61
CA ILE A 409 -1.05 -2.25 19.51
C ILE A 409 -2.42 -1.90 18.94
N MET A 410 -2.57 -0.72 18.36
CA MET A 410 -3.82 -0.33 17.68
C MET A 410 -4.16 -1.32 16.57
N VAL A 411 -3.16 -1.67 15.74
CA VAL A 411 -3.29 -2.68 14.68
C VAL A 411 -3.69 -4.05 15.25
N MET A 412 -3.00 -4.50 16.30
CA MET A 412 -3.27 -5.78 16.95
C MET A 412 -4.70 -5.84 17.52
N ARG A 413 -5.16 -4.78 18.23
CA ARG A 413 -6.49 -4.72 18.81
C ARG A 413 -7.58 -4.71 17.75
N LEU A 414 -7.43 -3.88 16.71
CA LEU A 414 -8.35 -3.88 15.57
C LEU A 414 -8.45 -5.26 14.92
N TYR A 415 -7.33 -5.94 14.75
CA TYR A 415 -7.30 -7.27 14.17
C TYR A 415 -7.93 -8.34 15.07
N GLN A 416 -7.48 -8.43 16.33
CA GLN A 416 -7.91 -9.47 17.25
C GLN A 416 -9.37 -9.34 17.65
N ASP A 417 -9.77 -8.17 18.11
CA ASP A 417 -11.05 -7.98 18.76
C ASP A 417 -12.17 -7.65 17.78
N HIS A 418 -11.82 -7.02 16.65
CA HIS A 418 -12.80 -6.52 15.69
C HIS A 418 -12.70 -7.15 14.29
N GLY A 419 -11.67 -7.97 14.02
CA GLY A 419 -11.51 -8.59 12.71
C GLY A 419 -11.21 -7.59 11.60
N ILE A 420 -10.36 -6.60 11.86
CA ILE A 420 -9.99 -5.58 10.89
C ILE A 420 -8.48 -5.56 10.69
N LEU A 421 -8.06 -5.78 9.45
CA LEU A 421 -6.66 -5.67 9.04
C LEU A 421 -6.35 -4.23 8.62
N THR A 422 -5.40 -3.62 9.27
CA THR A 422 -4.83 -2.32 8.91
C THR A 422 -3.37 -2.28 9.34
N GLN A 423 -2.68 -1.14 9.12
CA GLN A 423 -1.28 -0.99 9.52
C GLN A 423 -0.96 0.48 9.82
N ILE A 424 0.12 0.72 10.54
CA ILE A 424 0.70 2.06 10.71
C ILE A 424 1.51 2.44 9.47
N CYS A 425 1.74 3.75 9.29
CA CYS A 425 2.61 4.25 8.24
C CYS A 425 4.08 3.92 8.56
N GLY A 426 4.86 3.50 7.54
CA GLY A 426 6.22 2.98 7.71
C GLY A 426 7.23 4.01 8.21
N ASN A 427 7.05 5.30 7.84
CA ASN A 427 7.92 6.41 8.24
C ASN A 427 7.26 7.31 9.30
N ASN A 428 6.06 6.98 9.80
CA ASN A 428 5.38 7.70 10.88
C ASN A 428 4.50 6.74 11.69
N PHE A 429 5.04 6.16 12.73
CA PHE A 429 4.40 5.16 13.57
C PHE A 429 3.22 5.68 14.42
N MET A 430 2.99 6.99 14.43
CA MET A 430 1.85 7.61 15.11
C MET A 430 0.63 7.77 14.20
N VAL A 431 0.69 7.29 12.97
CA VAL A 431 -0.43 7.36 12.03
C VAL A 431 -0.89 5.95 11.64
N LEU A 432 -2.13 5.63 11.98
CA LEU A 432 -2.82 4.44 11.50
C LEU A 432 -3.29 4.70 10.07
N LYS A 433 -2.81 3.89 9.13
CA LYS A 433 -3.19 3.94 7.71
C LYS A 433 -4.51 3.20 7.50
N VAL A 434 -5.43 3.82 6.78
CA VAL A 434 -6.75 3.27 6.44
C VAL A 434 -6.93 3.38 4.93
N ALA A 435 -6.82 2.25 4.25
CA ALA A 435 -6.85 2.17 2.80
C ALA A 435 -7.56 0.90 2.30
N PRO A 436 -8.89 0.77 2.52
CA PRO A 436 -9.64 -0.40 2.07
C PRO A 436 -9.69 -0.50 0.54
N PRO A 437 -10.03 -1.65 -0.06
CA PRO A 437 -10.43 -1.73 -1.47
C PRO A 437 -11.48 -0.67 -1.82
N LEU A 438 -11.48 -0.18 -3.06
CA LEU A 438 -12.44 0.86 -3.51
C LEU A 438 -13.88 0.32 -3.57
N THR A 439 -14.03 -1.00 -3.52
CA THR A 439 -15.30 -1.73 -3.46
C THR A 439 -15.92 -1.77 -2.06
N VAL A 440 -15.27 -1.18 -1.04
CA VAL A 440 -15.76 -1.17 0.35
C VAL A 440 -17.19 -0.64 0.44
N SER A 441 -18.06 -1.33 1.21
CA SER A 441 -19.43 -0.91 1.43
C SER A 441 -19.55 0.07 2.61
N GLU A 442 -20.64 0.82 2.65
CA GLU A 442 -20.94 1.73 3.76
C GLU A 442 -21.08 0.98 5.09
N GLU A 443 -21.68 -0.22 5.09
CA GLU A 443 -21.75 -1.08 6.27
C GLU A 443 -20.36 -1.50 6.78
N GLN A 444 -19.43 -1.79 5.86
CA GLN A 444 -18.07 -2.15 6.22
C GLN A 444 -17.30 -0.94 6.78
N VAL A 445 -17.56 0.26 6.24
CA VAL A 445 -17.04 1.52 6.80
C VAL A 445 -17.58 1.73 8.23
N ASP A 446 -18.85 1.51 8.48
CA ASP A 446 -19.44 1.64 9.82
C ASP A 446 -18.84 0.65 10.83
N LYS A 447 -18.61 -0.59 10.41
CA LYS A 447 -17.91 -1.59 11.23
C LYS A 447 -16.50 -1.12 11.59
N PHE A 448 -15.76 -0.57 10.61
CA PHE A 448 -14.44 -0.03 10.88
C PHE A 448 -14.48 1.17 11.84
N VAL A 449 -15.35 2.13 11.62
CA VAL A 449 -15.49 3.32 12.46
C VAL A 449 -15.86 2.95 13.91
N THR A 450 -16.79 2.01 14.07
CA THR A 450 -17.19 1.48 15.39
C THR A 450 -16.02 0.80 16.10
N ALA A 451 -15.27 -0.02 15.39
CA ALA A 451 -14.08 -0.69 15.92
C ALA A 451 -12.98 0.31 16.30
N ALA A 452 -12.69 1.27 15.44
CA ALA A 452 -11.68 2.30 15.71
C ALA A 452 -12.05 3.11 16.96
N ARG A 453 -13.33 3.51 17.11
CA ARG A 453 -13.83 4.16 18.32
C ARG A 453 -13.64 3.29 19.55
N ALA A 454 -14.04 2.03 19.51
CA ALA A 454 -13.95 1.13 20.67
C ALA A 454 -12.51 0.99 21.17
N VAL A 455 -11.54 0.80 20.25
CA VAL A 455 -10.12 0.69 20.60
C VAL A 455 -9.57 2.01 21.13
N VAL A 456 -9.96 3.16 20.57
CA VAL A 456 -9.57 4.50 21.07
C VAL A 456 -10.17 4.77 22.44
N GLU A 457 -11.42 4.42 22.68
CA GLU A 457 -12.08 4.55 23.98
C GLU A 457 -11.39 3.70 25.05
N GLU A 458 -11.08 2.44 24.73
CA GLU A 458 -10.36 1.54 25.63
C GLU A 458 -8.96 2.08 25.97
N MET A 459 -8.25 2.62 25.03
CA MET A 459 -6.96 3.27 25.23
C MET A 459 -7.05 4.43 26.24
N HIS A 460 -8.18 5.14 26.28
CA HIS A 460 -8.39 6.28 27.20
C HIS A 460 -8.93 5.87 28.57
N THR A 461 -9.66 4.76 28.65
CA THR A 461 -10.41 4.40 29.87
C THR A 461 -9.84 3.20 30.61
N SER A 462 -9.20 2.26 29.92
CA SER A 462 -8.80 0.96 30.47
C SER A 462 -7.31 0.88 30.83
N SER A 463 -7.04 0.50 32.08
CA SER A 463 -5.68 0.14 32.50
C SER A 463 -5.20 -1.18 31.88
N SER A 464 -6.13 -2.09 31.50
CA SER A 464 -5.79 -3.37 30.87
C SER A 464 -5.16 -3.16 29.49
N PHE A 465 -5.61 -2.16 28.71
CA PHE A 465 -4.99 -1.78 27.44
C PHE A 465 -3.48 -1.54 27.61
N TRP A 466 -3.11 -0.70 28.57
CA TRP A 466 -1.71 -0.34 28.81
C TRP A 466 -0.92 -1.50 29.43
N THR A 467 -1.54 -2.34 30.25
CA THR A 467 -0.90 -3.53 30.83
C THR A 467 -0.55 -4.55 29.74
N GLU A 468 -1.48 -4.79 28.79
CA GLU A 468 -1.24 -5.68 27.67
C GLU A 468 -0.16 -5.11 26.73
N ALA A 469 -0.21 -3.79 26.52
CA ALA A 469 0.79 -3.05 25.77
C ALA A 469 2.20 -3.26 26.33
N LEU A 470 2.40 -3.04 27.63
CA LEU A 470 3.67 -3.27 28.32
C LEU A 470 4.08 -4.75 28.31
N GLY A 471 3.11 -5.68 28.40
CA GLY A 471 3.34 -7.11 28.27
C GLY A 471 3.84 -7.51 26.87
N LEU A 472 3.34 -6.88 25.81
CA LEU A 472 3.82 -7.08 24.44
C LEU A 472 5.28 -6.63 24.29
N VAL A 473 5.57 -5.44 24.80
CA VAL A 473 6.94 -4.89 24.80
C VAL A 473 7.92 -5.80 25.53
N SER A 474 7.53 -6.26 26.73
CA SER A 474 8.42 -7.16 27.51
C SER A 474 8.74 -8.46 26.79
N ARG A 475 7.83 -8.93 25.93
CA ARG A 475 8.05 -10.11 25.07
C ARG A 475 8.97 -9.80 23.88
N VAL A 476 8.90 -8.59 23.33
CA VAL A 476 9.79 -8.16 22.24
C VAL A 476 11.23 -7.98 22.71
N ILE A 477 11.44 -7.44 23.93
CA ILE A 477 12.79 -7.18 24.47
C ILE A 477 13.51 -8.46 24.93
N LYS A 478 12.75 -9.47 25.42
CA LYS A 478 13.32 -10.74 25.89
C LYS A 478 13.78 -11.66 24.76
N VAL A 479 13.70 -11.18 23.59
CA VAL A 479 13.97 -11.82 22.34
C VAL A 479 15.08 -11.11 21.57
#